data_7a238d6c1cb1f58383089965b2db9d4a
#
_entry.id   7a238d6c1cb1f58383089965b2db9d4a
#
_cell.length_a   1.000
_cell.length_b   1.000
_cell.length_c   1.000
_cell.angle_alpha   90.00
_cell.angle_beta   90.00
_cell.angle_gamma   90.00
#
_symmetry.space_group_name_H-M   'P 1'
#
loop_
_entity.id
_entity.type
_entity.pdbx_description
1 polymer ?
#
loop_
_entity_poly.entity_id
_entity_poly.type
_entity_poly.pdbx_seq_one_letter_code
_entity_poly.pdbx_strand_id
1 'polypeptide(L)'
;MSRESKPTTSEAHGRLWGARARDWAEFQEGTVRPVFEAVLERTRVGPGTRYLDAGCGSGMAAAMAAARGAEVSGVDAAEPMLSVARERVPTGDFRRGDLEELPFPDEAFDVVTGFNSFQYAANPVAALREAGRVAKRGGSIVVMTFGAPEGMEVVSLLTALRPLLPAPPPGAPGPFALSDEGVLRRFAEDAGLEPQEIFDVDSPWIYADESAALRGLTSTGTRSGRWSTSARPP
;
A
#
# COMPACT_ATOMS: atom_id res chain seq x y z
N MET A 1 37.58 7.56 0.42
CA MET A 1 36.32 8.00 -0.24
C MET A 1 35.38 6.80 -0.25
N SER A 2 34.46 6.74 0.71
CA SER A 2 33.44 5.69 0.78
C SER A 2 32.48 5.87 -0.38
N ARG A 3 32.34 4.87 -1.26
CA ARG A 3 31.28 4.82 -2.25
C ARG A 3 29.96 4.73 -1.50
N GLU A 4 29.18 5.81 -1.50
CA GLU A 4 27.78 5.71 -1.10
C GLU A 4 27.10 4.69 -2.02
N SER A 5 26.65 3.58 -1.48
CA SER A 5 25.84 2.60 -2.21
C SER A 5 24.54 3.26 -2.64
N LYS A 6 24.13 3.02 -3.90
CA LYS A 6 22.80 3.48 -4.33
C LYS A 6 21.75 2.87 -3.40
N PRO A 7 20.75 3.67 -2.97
CA PRO A 7 19.69 3.15 -2.10
C PRO A 7 18.94 2.02 -2.80
N THR A 8 18.52 1.03 -2.03
CA THR A 8 17.63 -0.03 -2.51
C THR A 8 16.28 0.54 -2.93
N THR A 9 15.48 -0.23 -3.67
CA THR A 9 14.13 0.18 -4.08
C THR A 9 13.25 0.43 -2.86
N SER A 10 13.29 -0.45 -1.85
CA SER A 10 12.56 -0.29 -0.59
C SER A 10 12.98 0.97 0.18
N GLU A 11 14.27 1.27 0.28
CA GLU A 11 14.75 2.50 0.91
C GLU A 11 14.29 3.77 0.16
N ALA A 12 14.27 3.73 -1.16
CA ALA A 12 13.79 4.85 -1.98
C ALA A 12 12.28 5.07 -1.77
N HIS A 13 11.47 4.01 -1.81
CA HIS A 13 10.04 4.06 -1.52
C HIS A 13 9.76 4.46 -0.07
N GLY A 14 10.52 3.93 0.90
CA GLY A 14 10.40 4.31 2.31
C GLY A 14 10.58 5.81 2.55
N ARG A 15 11.52 6.47 1.83
CA ARG A 15 11.69 7.92 1.89
C ARG A 15 10.53 8.68 1.25
N LEU A 16 10.07 8.23 0.08
CA LEU A 16 8.99 8.89 -0.67
C LEU A 16 7.67 8.86 0.11
N TRP A 17 7.26 7.68 0.57
CA TRP A 17 6.02 7.49 1.33
C TRP A 17 6.09 8.08 2.74
N GLY A 18 7.26 8.01 3.38
CA GLY A 18 7.47 8.57 4.71
C GLY A 18 7.45 10.09 4.77
N ALA A 19 7.68 10.79 3.65
CA ALA A 19 7.86 12.25 3.63
C ALA A 19 6.65 13.03 4.17
N ARG A 20 5.44 12.50 4.00
CA ARG A 20 4.17 13.13 4.43
C ARG A 20 3.23 12.11 5.08
N ALA A 21 3.77 11.23 5.92
CA ALA A 21 3.03 10.12 6.52
C ALA A 21 1.76 10.55 7.28
N ARG A 22 1.80 11.69 8.01
CA ARG A 22 0.63 12.19 8.73
C ARG A 22 -0.44 12.77 7.80
N ASP A 23 -0.06 13.47 6.73
CA ASP A 23 -1.04 13.94 5.73
C ASP A 23 -1.69 12.76 5.01
N TRP A 24 -0.90 11.71 4.68
CA TRP A 24 -1.45 10.46 4.17
C TRP A 24 -2.49 9.87 5.13
N ALA A 25 -2.12 9.69 6.39
CA ALA A 25 -2.96 9.08 7.41
C ALA A 25 -4.26 9.85 7.68
N GLU A 26 -4.22 11.18 7.56
CA GLU A 26 -5.34 12.07 7.90
C GLU A 26 -6.26 12.31 6.70
N PHE A 27 -5.70 12.48 5.49
CA PHE A 27 -6.45 12.98 4.34
C PHE A 27 -6.59 11.99 3.18
N GLN A 28 -5.69 11.01 3.04
CA GLN A 28 -5.70 10.16 1.85
C GLN A 28 -6.06 8.71 2.15
N GLU A 29 -5.50 8.09 3.18
CA GLU A 29 -5.67 6.67 3.45
C GLU A 29 -7.14 6.28 3.62
N GLY A 30 -7.96 7.16 4.20
CA GLY A 30 -9.40 6.95 4.38
C GLY A 30 -10.19 6.79 3.09
N THR A 31 -9.66 7.24 1.96
CA THR A 31 -10.32 7.08 0.64
C THR A 31 -10.42 5.62 0.19
N VAL A 32 -9.60 4.72 0.72
CA VAL A 32 -9.65 3.28 0.41
C VAL A 32 -10.29 2.45 1.52
N ARG A 33 -10.88 3.09 2.54
CA ARG A 33 -11.61 2.40 3.63
C ARG A 33 -12.65 1.39 3.14
N PRO A 34 -13.51 1.67 2.13
CA PRO A 34 -14.50 0.70 1.66
C PRO A 34 -13.86 -0.62 1.20
N VAL A 35 -12.67 -0.54 0.59
CA VAL A 35 -11.92 -1.74 0.16
C VAL A 35 -11.43 -2.54 1.37
N PHE A 36 -10.88 -1.86 2.39
CA PHE A 36 -10.46 -2.53 3.62
C PHE A 36 -11.61 -3.26 4.29
N GLU A 37 -12.78 -2.60 4.39
CA GLU A 37 -14.01 -3.19 4.95
C GLU A 37 -14.43 -4.44 4.20
N ALA A 38 -14.53 -4.37 2.88
CA ALA A 38 -14.92 -5.48 2.02
C ALA A 38 -13.95 -6.67 2.13
N VAL A 39 -12.63 -6.41 2.15
CA VAL A 39 -11.60 -7.45 2.27
C VAL A 39 -11.67 -8.13 3.63
N LEU A 40 -11.72 -7.35 4.72
CA LEU A 40 -11.78 -7.91 6.08
C LEU A 40 -13.06 -8.72 6.33
N GLU A 41 -14.17 -8.35 5.70
CA GLU A 41 -15.43 -9.10 5.74
C GLU A 41 -15.31 -10.42 4.97
N ARG A 42 -14.86 -10.37 3.69
CA ARG A 42 -14.71 -11.58 2.84
C ARG A 42 -13.73 -12.58 3.43
N THR A 43 -12.63 -12.11 4.00
CA THR A 43 -11.64 -12.98 4.65
C THR A 43 -12.01 -13.36 6.08
N ARG A 44 -13.17 -12.91 6.58
CA ARG A 44 -13.71 -13.19 7.91
C ARG A 44 -12.72 -12.88 9.04
N VAL A 45 -11.98 -11.79 8.89
CA VAL A 45 -11.05 -11.33 9.93
C VAL A 45 -11.81 -11.02 11.22
N GLY A 46 -11.39 -11.65 12.32
CA GLY A 46 -12.03 -11.55 13.63
C GLY A 46 -11.16 -12.13 14.74
N PRO A 47 -11.75 -12.44 15.92
CA PRO A 47 -11.02 -13.00 17.06
C PRO A 47 -10.26 -14.27 16.70
N GLY A 48 -8.98 -14.33 17.08
CA GLY A 48 -8.09 -15.46 16.80
C GLY A 48 -7.46 -15.47 15.40
N THR A 49 -7.83 -14.52 14.52
CA THR A 49 -7.18 -14.36 13.21
C THR A 49 -5.80 -13.73 13.40
N ARG A 50 -4.74 -14.36 12.91
CA ARG A 50 -3.42 -13.74 12.74
C ARG A 50 -3.36 -13.07 11.37
N TYR A 51 -3.34 -11.75 11.39
CA TYR A 51 -3.46 -10.89 10.22
C TYR A 51 -2.13 -10.18 9.94
N LEU A 52 -1.67 -10.21 8.69
CA LEU A 52 -0.53 -9.43 8.22
C LEU A 52 -0.97 -8.45 7.14
N ASP A 53 -0.56 -7.19 7.28
CA ASP A 53 -0.66 -6.16 6.24
C ASP A 53 0.74 -5.89 5.65
N ALA A 54 0.98 -6.37 4.44
CA ALA A 54 2.25 -6.23 3.73
C ALA A 54 2.27 -4.93 2.92
N GLY A 55 3.05 -3.96 3.38
CA GLY A 55 2.99 -2.55 2.93
C GLY A 55 1.90 -1.79 3.69
N CYS A 56 1.90 -1.92 5.01
CA CYS A 56 0.80 -1.48 5.87
C CYS A 56 0.62 0.05 5.96
N GLY A 57 1.56 0.83 5.44
CA GLY A 57 1.51 2.29 5.51
C GLY A 57 1.30 2.79 6.94
N SER A 58 0.35 3.70 7.12
CA SER A 58 -0.02 4.25 8.43
C SER A 58 -0.99 3.36 9.23
N GLY A 59 -1.27 2.13 8.78
CA GLY A 59 -1.89 1.07 9.57
C GLY A 59 -3.40 1.15 9.70
N MET A 60 -4.14 1.78 8.78
CA MET A 60 -5.61 1.84 8.88
C MET A 60 -6.24 0.45 8.74
N ALA A 61 -5.84 -0.35 7.74
CA ALA A 61 -6.37 -1.70 7.57
C ALA A 61 -6.05 -2.57 8.79
N ALA A 62 -4.83 -2.51 9.32
CA ALA A 62 -4.42 -3.19 10.54
C ALA A 62 -5.26 -2.75 11.75
N ALA A 63 -5.55 -1.44 11.90
CA ALA A 63 -6.40 -0.93 12.97
C ALA A 63 -7.84 -1.45 12.86
N MET A 64 -8.36 -1.53 11.63
CA MET A 64 -9.71 -2.10 11.40
C MET A 64 -9.76 -3.60 11.65
N ALA A 65 -8.69 -4.34 11.37
CA ALA A 65 -8.54 -5.75 11.70
C ALA A 65 -8.46 -5.96 13.23
N ALA A 66 -7.64 -5.14 13.92
CA ALA A 66 -7.52 -5.16 15.39
C ALA A 66 -8.85 -4.86 16.07
N ALA A 67 -9.64 -3.90 15.57
CA ALA A 67 -10.97 -3.58 16.08
C ALA A 67 -11.97 -4.75 15.94
N ARG A 68 -11.70 -5.71 15.05
CA ARG A 68 -12.45 -6.96 14.89
C ARG A 68 -11.92 -8.09 15.79
N GLY A 69 -10.87 -7.84 16.57
CA GLY A 69 -10.28 -8.81 17.51
C GLY A 69 -9.15 -9.66 16.92
N ALA A 70 -8.61 -9.30 15.76
CA ALA A 70 -7.47 -9.99 15.16
C ALA A 70 -6.14 -9.62 15.85
N GLU A 71 -5.19 -10.55 15.84
CA GLU A 71 -3.78 -10.30 16.15
C GLU A 71 -3.12 -9.74 14.91
N VAL A 72 -2.71 -8.46 14.97
CA VAL A 72 -2.25 -7.75 13.77
C VAL A 72 -0.74 -7.58 13.75
N SER A 73 -0.18 -7.79 12.57
CA SER A 73 1.19 -7.46 12.21
C SER A 73 1.20 -6.61 10.94
N GLY A 74 2.24 -5.80 10.76
CA GLY A 74 2.42 -5.01 9.56
C GLY A 74 3.89 -4.84 9.18
N VAL A 75 4.17 -4.75 7.89
CA VAL A 75 5.50 -4.42 7.36
C VAL A 75 5.39 -3.24 6.42
N ASP A 76 6.30 -2.28 6.56
CA ASP A 76 6.45 -1.17 5.62
C ASP A 76 7.92 -0.72 5.56
N ALA A 77 8.35 -0.15 4.44
CA ALA A 77 9.70 0.40 4.28
C ALA A 77 9.84 1.79 4.93
N ALA A 78 8.73 2.49 5.15
CA ALA A 78 8.68 3.88 5.63
C ALA A 78 8.51 3.95 7.15
N GLU A 79 9.58 4.16 7.90
CA GLU A 79 9.51 4.29 9.36
C GLU A 79 8.54 5.38 9.84
N PRO A 80 8.39 6.57 9.18
CA PRO A 80 7.38 7.53 9.58
C PRO A 80 5.93 7.04 9.45
N MET A 81 5.65 6.13 8.50
CA MET A 81 4.36 5.46 8.38
C MET A 81 4.14 4.49 9.56
N LEU A 82 5.13 3.66 9.85
CA LEU A 82 5.08 2.70 10.96
C LEU A 82 4.91 3.39 12.32
N SER A 83 5.48 4.59 12.49
CA SER A 83 5.24 5.39 13.69
C SER A 83 3.75 5.66 13.89
N VAL A 84 3.04 6.05 12.83
CA VAL A 84 1.58 6.28 12.89
C VAL A 84 0.82 4.97 13.12
N ALA A 85 1.24 3.88 12.47
CA ALA A 85 0.62 2.56 12.67
C ALA A 85 0.72 2.09 14.13
N ARG A 86 1.88 2.26 14.77
CA ARG A 86 2.09 1.92 16.19
C ARG A 86 1.28 2.82 17.13
N GLU A 87 1.09 4.11 16.79
CA GLU A 87 0.20 5.01 17.54
C GLU A 87 -1.26 4.52 17.48
N ARG A 88 -1.71 4.02 16.31
CA ARG A 88 -3.07 3.53 16.08
C ARG A 88 -3.35 2.18 16.75
N VAL A 89 -2.36 1.28 16.72
CA VAL A 89 -2.47 -0.08 17.25
C VAL A 89 -1.24 -0.41 18.10
N PRO A 90 -1.19 0.08 19.36
CA PRO A 90 -0.02 -0.13 20.23
C PRO A 90 0.30 -1.62 20.53
N THR A 91 -0.67 -2.51 20.36
CA THR A 91 -0.51 -3.96 20.53
C THR A 91 -0.07 -4.69 19.26
N GLY A 92 -0.02 -4.01 18.11
CA GLY A 92 0.36 -4.59 16.83
C GLY A 92 1.88 -4.76 16.70
N ASP A 93 2.30 -5.77 15.94
CA ASP A 93 3.72 -6.01 15.61
C ASP A 93 4.06 -5.33 14.27
N PHE A 94 4.53 -4.08 14.33
CA PHE A 94 4.87 -3.31 13.14
C PHE A 94 6.39 -3.24 12.94
N ARG A 95 6.87 -3.84 11.84
CA ARG A 95 8.28 -3.96 11.52
C ARG A 95 8.63 -3.19 10.26
N ARG A 96 9.78 -2.52 10.29
CA ARG A 96 10.39 -2.00 9.07
C ARG A 96 11.00 -3.17 8.29
N GLY A 97 10.65 -3.28 7.00
CA GLY A 97 11.13 -4.40 6.18
C GLY A 97 10.94 -4.18 4.69
N ASP A 98 11.42 -5.15 3.93
CA ASP A 98 11.19 -5.28 2.50
C ASP A 98 10.11 -6.34 2.25
N LEU A 99 9.25 -6.10 1.26
CA LEU A 99 8.21 -7.06 0.87
C LEU A 99 8.78 -8.33 0.24
N GLU A 100 9.99 -8.23 -0.31
CA GLU A 100 10.71 -9.37 -0.90
C GLU A 100 11.40 -10.27 0.13
N GLU A 101 11.45 -9.83 1.42
CA GLU A 101 12.03 -10.58 2.54
C GLU A 101 11.23 -10.25 3.81
N LEU A 102 10.04 -10.86 3.96
CA LEU A 102 9.17 -10.60 5.10
C LEU A 102 9.78 -11.16 6.40
N PRO A 103 9.91 -10.35 7.47
CA PRO A 103 10.60 -10.73 8.71
C PRO A 103 9.73 -11.60 9.62
N PHE A 104 9.07 -12.60 9.03
CA PHE A 104 8.19 -13.55 9.74
C PHE A 104 8.47 -14.98 9.30
N PRO A 105 8.21 -15.97 10.17
CA PRO A 105 8.36 -17.39 9.81
C PRO A 105 7.31 -17.84 8.80
N ASP A 106 7.57 -18.99 8.18
CA ASP A 106 6.62 -19.66 7.31
C ASP A 106 5.31 -19.96 8.03
N GLU A 107 4.20 -19.96 7.29
CA GLU A 107 2.87 -20.33 7.79
C GLU A 107 2.45 -19.61 9.07
N ALA A 108 2.82 -18.32 9.21
CA ALA A 108 2.56 -17.53 10.41
C ALA A 108 1.14 -16.94 10.46
N PHE A 109 0.53 -16.64 9.31
CA PHE A 109 -0.68 -15.83 9.23
C PHE A 109 -1.85 -16.55 8.57
N ASP A 110 -3.05 -16.30 9.10
CA ASP A 110 -4.31 -16.80 8.53
C ASP A 110 -4.75 -15.95 7.33
N VAL A 111 -4.46 -14.63 7.38
CA VAL A 111 -4.76 -13.66 6.31
C VAL A 111 -3.55 -12.76 6.09
N VAL A 112 -3.14 -12.62 4.84
CA VAL A 112 -2.10 -11.68 4.39
C VAL A 112 -2.72 -10.75 3.35
N THR A 113 -2.61 -9.44 3.57
CA THR A 113 -3.09 -8.43 2.62
C THR A 113 -1.95 -7.59 2.09
N GLY A 114 -2.10 -7.09 0.86
CA GLY A 114 -1.27 -6.05 0.29
C GLY A 114 -2.13 -5.06 -0.46
N PHE A 115 -2.33 -3.88 0.14
CA PHE A 115 -3.16 -2.81 -0.42
C PHE A 115 -2.28 -1.82 -1.18
N ASN A 116 -2.30 -1.88 -2.51
CA ASN A 116 -1.46 -1.06 -3.38
C ASN A 116 0.03 -1.10 -2.99
N SER A 117 0.55 -2.26 -2.65
CA SER A 117 1.90 -2.41 -2.11
C SER A 117 2.83 -3.26 -2.98
N PHE A 118 2.44 -4.46 -3.37
CA PHE A 118 3.32 -5.41 -4.07
C PHE A 118 3.89 -4.88 -5.38
N GLN A 119 3.11 -4.12 -6.16
CA GLN A 119 3.56 -3.54 -7.43
C GLN A 119 4.73 -2.57 -7.30
N TYR A 120 5.03 -2.09 -6.09
CA TYR A 120 6.14 -1.18 -5.84
C TYR A 120 7.43 -1.87 -5.37
N ALA A 121 7.41 -3.19 -5.14
CA ALA A 121 8.62 -3.96 -4.88
C ALA A 121 9.56 -3.95 -6.10
N ALA A 122 10.85 -4.16 -5.90
CA ALA A 122 11.82 -4.28 -7.00
C ALA A 122 11.50 -5.52 -7.85
N ASN A 123 11.07 -6.61 -7.20
CA ASN A 123 10.54 -7.80 -7.81
C ASN A 123 9.16 -8.12 -7.21
N PRO A 124 8.06 -7.61 -7.83
CA PRO A 124 6.71 -7.81 -7.32
C PRO A 124 6.31 -9.28 -7.14
N VAL A 125 6.75 -10.16 -8.05
CA VAL A 125 6.48 -11.61 -7.97
C VAL A 125 7.19 -12.24 -6.78
N ALA A 126 8.44 -11.84 -6.47
CA ALA A 126 9.15 -12.32 -5.28
C ALA A 126 8.45 -11.84 -4.00
N ALA A 127 7.98 -10.59 -3.97
CA ALA A 127 7.23 -10.06 -2.84
C ALA A 127 5.92 -10.83 -2.59
N LEU A 128 5.20 -11.19 -3.65
CA LEU A 128 3.98 -11.99 -3.53
C LEU A 128 4.27 -13.44 -3.12
N ARG A 129 5.42 -14.02 -3.54
CA ARG A 129 5.87 -15.33 -3.03
C ARG A 129 6.16 -15.30 -1.53
N GLU A 130 6.76 -14.24 -1.03
CA GLU A 130 6.97 -14.05 0.41
C GLU A 130 5.65 -13.98 1.17
N ALA A 131 4.63 -13.28 0.62
CA ALA A 131 3.29 -13.33 1.18
C ALA A 131 2.74 -14.77 1.22
N GLY A 132 2.98 -15.57 0.16
CA GLY A 132 2.65 -16.99 0.11
C GLY A 132 3.38 -17.83 1.16
N ARG A 133 4.68 -17.56 1.38
CA ARG A 133 5.49 -18.27 2.37
C ARG A 133 4.98 -18.04 3.80
N VAL A 134 4.66 -16.80 4.15
CA VAL A 134 4.21 -16.47 5.51
C VAL A 134 2.74 -16.76 5.76
N ALA A 135 1.93 -16.94 4.72
CA ALA A 135 0.55 -17.38 4.86
C ALA A 135 0.50 -18.86 5.21
N LYS A 136 -0.41 -19.23 6.08
CA LYS A 136 -0.72 -20.64 6.38
C LYS A 136 -1.26 -21.36 5.15
N ARG A 137 -1.11 -22.66 5.09
CA ARG A 137 -1.83 -23.51 4.13
C ARG A 137 -3.34 -23.31 4.30
N GLY A 138 -4.02 -22.98 3.20
CA GLY A 138 -5.45 -22.65 3.21
C GLY A 138 -5.77 -21.28 3.80
N GLY A 139 -4.77 -20.47 4.14
CA GLY A 139 -4.93 -19.07 4.50
C GLY A 139 -5.29 -18.22 3.29
N SER A 140 -5.72 -17.00 3.52
CA SER A 140 -6.11 -16.05 2.47
C SER A 140 -4.99 -15.07 2.18
N ILE A 141 -4.69 -14.87 0.88
CA ILE A 141 -3.79 -13.80 0.41
C ILE A 141 -4.63 -12.87 -0.46
N VAL A 142 -4.63 -11.58 -0.16
CA VAL A 142 -5.40 -10.58 -0.89
C VAL A 142 -4.47 -9.52 -1.46
N VAL A 143 -4.51 -9.35 -2.76
CA VAL A 143 -3.82 -8.27 -3.48
C VAL A 143 -4.87 -7.26 -3.92
N MET A 144 -4.74 -6.01 -3.46
CA MET A 144 -5.56 -4.91 -3.93
C MET A 144 -4.73 -4.01 -4.83
N THR A 145 -5.31 -3.61 -5.94
CA THR A 145 -4.76 -2.63 -6.88
C THR A 145 -5.88 -1.71 -7.37
N PHE A 146 -5.49 -0.63 -8.04
CA PHE A 146 -6.49 0.21 -8.71
C PHE A 146 -7.11 -0.53 -9.90
N GLY A 147 -8.39 -0.29 -10.14
CA GLY A 147 -9.09 -0.72 -11.34
C GLY A 147 -8.58 -0.05 -12.61
N ALA A 148 -9.19 -0.35 -13.75
CA ALA A 148 -8.81 0.23 -15.04
C ALA A 148 -8.89 1.76 -15.02
N PRO A 149 -7.85 2.47 -15.49
CA PRO A 149 -7.81 3.94 -15.42
C PRO A 149 -8.95 4.63 -16.17
N GLU A 150 -9.52 3.97 -17.19
CA GLU A 150 -10.65 4.49 -17.98
C GLU A 150 -11.92 4.66 -17.15
N GLY A 151 -12.08 3.89 -16.08
CA GLY A 151 -13.22 3.97 -15.15
C GLY A 151 -13.02 4.92 -13.98
N MET A 152 -11.86 5.59 -13.88
CA MET A 152 -11.49 6.40 -12.73
C MET A 152 -11.47 7.90 -13.05
N GLU A 153 -12.41 8.68 -12.49
CA GLU A 153 -12.45 10.16 -12.68
C GLU A 153 -11.17 10.85 -12.23
N VAL A 154 -10.52 10.34 -11.19
CA VAL A 154 -9.27 10.90 -10.67
C VAL A 154 -8.12 10.87 -11.67
N VAL A 155 -8.16 10.02 -12.69
CA VAL A 155 -7.13 9.94 -13.74
C VAL A 155 -7.00 11.25 -14.52
N SER A 156 -8.11 11.93 -14.76
CA SER A 156 -8.10 13.25 -15.42
C SER A 156 -7.30 14.27 -14.59
N LEU A 157 -7.51 14.30 -13.28
CA LEU A 157 -6.75 15.14 -12.36
C LEU A 157 -5.27 14.73 -12.32
N LEU A 158 -4.98 13.43 -12.24
CA LEU A 158 -3.62 12.93 -12.26
C LEU A 158 -2.87 13.30 -13.56
N THR A 159 -3.58 13.23 -14.68
CA THR A 159 -3.05 13.60 -15.99
C THR A 159 -2.76 15.11 -16.08
N ALA A 160 -3.68 15.94 -15.59
CA ALA A 160 -3.48 17.39 -15.54
C ALA A 160 -2.29 17.82 -14.66
N LEU A 161 -2.04 17.08 -13.57
CA LEU A 161 -0.91 17.33 -12.67
C LEU A 161 0.41 16.73 -13.17
N ARG A 162 0.41 15.83 -14.15
CA ARG A 162 1.60 15.14 -14.65
C ARG A 162 2.75 16.05 -15.06
N PRO A 163 2.54 17.19 -15.77
CA PRO A 163 3.62 18.12 -16.15
C PRO A 163 4.31 18.76 -14.94
N LEU A 164 3.66 18.78 -13.78
CA LEU A 164 4.17 19.37 -12.54
C LEU A 164 4.91 18.36 -11.65
N LEU A 165 4.94 17.09 -12.05
CA LEU A 165 5.53 16.00 -11.28
C LEU A 165 6.88 15.61 -11.86
N PRO A 166 7.83 15.16 -11.02
CA PRO A 166 9.06 14.55 -11.53
C PRO A 166 8.72 13.32 -12.37
N ALA A 167 9.50 13.10 -13.42
CA ALA A 167 9.35 11.91 -14.23
C ALA A 167 9.57 10.65 -13.35
N PRO A 168 8.72 9.61 -13.49
CA PRO A 168 8.96 8.35 -12.78
C PRO A 168 10.30 7.75 -13.23
N PRO A 169 10.98 7.00 -12.36
CA PRO A 169 12.17 6.26 -12.75
C PRO A 169 11.90 5.39 -13.98
N PRO A 170 12.84 5.27 -14.93
CA PRO A 170 12.69 4.39 -16.08
C PRO A 170 12.39 2.95 -15.63
N GLY A 171 11.33 2.35 -16.18
CA GLY A 171 10.92 0.98 -15.87
C GLY A 171 10.19 0.82 -14.52
N ALA A 172 9.92 1.89 -13.78
CA ALA A 172 9.08 1.79 -12.58
C ALA A 172 7.64 1.42 -13.00
N PRO A 173 7.04 0.37 -12.40
CA PRO A 173 5.64 0.07 -12.62
C PRO A 173 4.80 1.26 -12.11
N GLY A 174 3.83 1.67 -12.91
CA GLY A 174 2.88 2.71 -12.48
C GLY A 174 1.84 2.15 -11.51
N PRO A 175 1.00 3.02 -10.93
CA PRO A 175 -0.06 2.60 -10.00
C PRO A 175 -1.08 1.65 -10.65
N PHE A 176 -1.17 1.64 -11.97
CA PHE A 176 -2.09 0.82 -12.76
C PHE A 176 -1.44 -0.42 -13.39
N ALA A 177 -0.24 -0.81 -12.95
CA ALA A 177 0.49 -1.94 -13.54
C ALA A 177 -0.24 -3.28 -13.43
N LEU A 178 -1.11 -3.44 -12.44
CA LEU A 178 -1.90 -4.65 -12.16
C LEU A 178 -3.41 -4.44 -12.36
N SER A 179 -3.84 -3.37 -13.05
CA SER A 179 -5.25 -3.03 -13.22
C SER A 179 -6.00 -3.91 -14.21
N ASP A 180 -5.30 -4.57 -15.13
CA ASP A 180 -5.88 -5.56 -16.04
C ASP A 180 -6.04 -6.91 -15.32
N GLU A 181 -7.24 -7.50 -15.37
CA GLU A 181 -7.55 -8.75 -14.70
C GLU A 181 -6.63 -9.91 -15.14
N GLY A 182 -6.32 -10.01 -16.43
CA GLY A 182 -5.44 -11.04 -16.95
C GLY A 182 -4.00 -10.87 -16.48
N VAL A 183 -3.54 -9.61 -16.32
CA VAL A 183 -2.23 -9.30 -15.75
C VAL A 183 -2.20 -9.66 -14.26
N LEU A 184 -3.25 -9.31 -13.52
CA LEU A 184 -3.36 -9.61 -12.08
C LEU A 184 -3.39 -11.12 -11.81
N ARG A 185 -4.13 -11.90 -12.63
CA ARG A 185 -4.14 -13.36 -12.53
C ARG A 185 -2.76 -13.95 -12.79
N ARG A 186 -2.10 -13.57 -13.88
CA ARG A 186 -0.73 -14.03 -14.18
C ARG A 186 0.25 -13.65 -13.09
N PHE A 187 0.12 -12.48 -12.51
CA PHE A 187 0.96 -12.05 -11.38
C PHE A 187 0.87 -13.01 -10.19
N ALA A 188 -0.34 -13.47 -9.85
CA ALA A 188 -0.53 -14.45 -8.78
C ALA A 188 0.01 -15.83 -9.19
N GLU A 189 -0.26 -16.29 -10.42
CA GLU A 189 0.22 -17.57 -10.95
C GLU A 189 1.75 -17.65 -11.01
N ASP A 190 2.43 -16.57 -11.44
CA ASP A 190 3.88 -16.44 -11.46
C ASP A 190 4.51 -16.51 -10.06
N ALA A 191 3.74 -16.12 -9.04
CA ALA A 191 4.13 -16.27 -7.64
C ALA A 191 3.83 -17.67 -7.07
N GLY A 192 3.23 -18.58 -7.86
CA GLY A 192 2.85 -19.93 -7.44
C GLY A 192 1.54 -19.99 -6.67
N LEU A 193 0.70 -18.96 -6.79
CA LEU A 193 -0.61 -18.87 -6.15
C LEU A 193 -1.72 -19.13 -7.17
N GLU A 194 -2.83 -19.71 -6.72
CA GLU A 194 -4.01 -19.94 -7.54
C GLU A 194 -5.06 -18.85 -7.26
N PRO A 195 -5.34 -17.93 -8.22
CA PRO A 195 -6.35 -16.90 -8.04
C PRO A 195 -7.76 -17.48 -7.89
N GLN A 196 -8.41 -17.24 -6.78
CA GLN A 196 -9.75 -17.78 -6.49
C GLN A 196 -10.86 -16.83 -6.93
N GLU A 197 -10.76 -15.57 -6.58
CA GLU A 197 -11.79 -14.56 -6.82
C GLU A 197 -11.13 -13.23 -7.20
N ILE A 198 -11.77 -12.48 -8.11
CA ILE A 198 -11.49 -11.06 -8.36
C ILE A 198 -12.83 -10.33 -8.21
N PHE A 199 -12.82 -9.21 -7.50
CA PHE A 199 -14.01 -8.38 -7.30
C PHE A 199 -13.62 -6.90 -7.23
N ASP A 200 -14.54 -6.05 -7.62
CA ASP A 200 -14.40 -4.60 -7.57
C ASP A 200 -15.10 -4.04 -6.33
N VAL A 201 -14.55 -2.95 -5.81
CA VAL A 201 -15.14 -2.17 -4.72
C VAL A 201 -15.08 -0.70 -5.10
N ASP A 202 -16.23 -0.05 -5.12
CA ASP A 202 -16.32 1.40 -5.30
C ASP A 202 -15.69 2.11 -4.09
N SER A 203 -14.73 2.96 -4.36
CA SER A 203 -13.98 3.67 -3.34
C SER A 203 -13.79 5.14 -3.75
N PRO A 204 -14.85 5.97 -3.60
CA PRO A 204 -14.82 7.35 -4.03
C PRO A 204 -13.86 8.18 -3.17
N TRP A 205 -13.07 9.04 -3.82
CA TRP A 205 -12.18 9.97 -3.12
C TRP A 205 -12.94 11.23 -2.73
N ILE A 206 -13.36 11.30 -1.48
CA ILE A 206 -14.14 12.41 -0.94
C ILE A 206 -13.28 13.16 0.06
N TYR A 207 -13.16 14.46 -0.12
CA TYR A 207 -12.41 15.35 0.77
C TYR A 207 -13.35 16.43 1.34
N ALA A 208 -13.08 16.88 2.57
CA ALA A 208 -13.89 17.87 3.24
C ALA A 208 -13.83 19.25 2.55
N ASP A 209 -12.66 19.58 1.98
CA ASP A 209 -12.41 20.84 1.28
C ASP A 209 -11.19 20.71 0.35
N GLU A 210 -10.89 21.80 -0.38
CA GLU A 210 -9.74 21.87 -1.29
C GLU A 210 -8.39 21.68 -0.58
N SER A 211 -8.24 22.21 0.63
CA SER A 211 -7.01 22.08 1.43
C SER A 211 -6.76 20.62 1.80
N ALA A 212 -7.80 19.90 2.25
CA ALA A 212 -7.75 18.48 2.55
C ALA A 212 -7.40 17.66 1.29
N ALA A 213 -8.02 17.98 0.14
CA ALA A 213 -7.72 17.34 -1.13
C ALA A 213 -6.25 17.54 -1.56
N LEU A 214 -5.73 18.76 -1.48
CA LEU A 214 -4.35 19.06 -1.82
C LEU A 214 -3.37 18.35 -0.88
N ARG A 215 -3.62 18.33 0.42
CA ARG A 215 -2.80 17.61 1.41
C ARG A 215 -2.81 16.10 1.14
N GLY A 216 -3.98 15.52 0.93
CA GLY A 216 -4.14 14.11 0.61
C GLY A 216 -3.42 13.73 -0.69
N LEU A 217 -3.72 14.39 -1.80
CA LEU A 217 -3.16 14.11 -3.10
C LEU A 217 -1.63 14.29 -3.15
N THR A 218 -1.08 15.27 -2.42
CA THR A 218 0.37 15.50 -2.36
C THR A 218 1.11 14.61 -1.35
N SER A 219 0.40 13.83 -0.54
CA SER A 219 0.98 12.88 0.41
C SER A 219 1.31 11.53 -0.20
N THR A 220 0.81 11.24 -1.42
CA THR A 220 1.11 10.00 -2.13
C THR A 220 2.61 9.94 -2.48
N GLY A 221 3.25 8.79 -2.27
CA GLY A 221 4.70 8.61 -2.44
C GLY A 221 5.23 8.91 -3.83
N THR A 222 4.36 8.96 -4.84
CA THR A 222 4.71 9.37 -6.20
C THR A 222 4.88 10.88 -6.36
N ARG A 223 4.58 11.70 -5.32
CA ARG A 223 4.43 13.15 -5.41
C ARG A 223 5.17 13.96 -4.35
N SER A 224 5.95 13.35 -3.48
CA SER A 224 6.67 14.03 -2.41
C SER A 224 7.92 14.80 -2.86
N GLY A 225 7.91 15.38 -4.06
CA GLY A 225 8.86 16.38 -4.50
C GLY A 225 8.65 17.70 -3.73
N ARG A 226 9.73 18.42 -3.40
CA ARG A 226 9.68 19.74 -2.76
C ARG A 226 8.80 20.69 -3.56
N TRP A 227 7.64 21.06 -3.01
CA TRP A 227 6.92 22.25 -3.42
C TRP A 227 7.51 23.43 -2.64
N SER A 228 8.38 24.24 -3.29
CA SER A 228 8.67 25.57 -2.77
C SER A 228 7.53 26.48 -3.24
N THR A 229 6.69 26.92 -2.31
CA THR A 229 5.74 28.01 -2.53
C THR A 229 6.49 29.33 -2.66
N SER A 230 7.04 29.61 -3.83
CA SER A 230 7.49 30.94 -4.22
C SER A 230 6.72 31.39 -5.46
N ALA A 231 5.39 31.45 -5.35
CA ALA A 231 4.57 32.27 -6.23
C ALA A 231 4.16 33.51 -5.43
N ARG A 232 4.78 34.65 -5.73
CA ARG A 232 4.21 35.95 -5.36
C ARG A 232 2.99 36.18 -6.25
N PRO A 233 1.84 36.58 -5.68
CA PRO A 233 0.73 37.08 -6.50
C PRO A 233 1.15 38.35 -7.26
N PRO A 234 0.54 38.62 -8.42
CA PRO A 234 0.78 39.82 -9.20
C PRO A 234 0.35 41.09 -8.47
#